data_62a5ac1c474a0d6b9bbc917a5668c077
#
_entry.id   62a5ac1c474a0d6b9bbc917a5668c077
#
_cell.length_a   1.000
_cell.length_b   1.000
_cell.length_c   1.000
_cell.angle_alpha   90.00
_cell.angle_beta   90.00
_cell.angle_gamma   90.00
#
_symmetry.space_group_name_H-M   'P 1'
#
loop_
_entity.id
_entity.type
_entity.pdbx_description
1 polymer ?
#
loop_
_entity_poly.entity_id
_entity_poly.type
_entity_poly.pdbx_seq_one_letter_code
_entity_poly.pdbx_strand_id
1 'polypeptide(L)'
;AGTSGTTDATGTSALFDYPIGITTDGTNLYVTEGNHIIRKIVISSGVVTTPFGVAGTSGTTDATGTSARFNDPKGITTDGTNLYVAEYGNHTIRKIVISSGVVTTLAGSGSCGTSDGTGTSAEFCRPEKLTTDGTNIYVSDTGRQRIRKIVISSGVVTTLAGDGTARHRDGTGTNAQFDSPRGITTDGTNLYISDTSSHAIRKME
;
A
#
# COMPACT_ATOMS: atom_id res chain seq x y z
N ALA A 1 15.60 13.66 16.66
CA ALA A 1 15.53 13.61 15.19
C ALA A 1 16.83 13.03 14.64
N GLY A 2 16.75 12.04 13.74
CA GLY A 2 17.90 11.39 13.12
C GLY A 2 18.37 10.09 13.78
N THR A 3 17.80 9.69 14.90
CA THR A 3 18.01 8.34 15.47
C THR A 3 16.83 7.46 15.10
N SER A 4 17.07 6.29 14.51
CA SER A 4 16.02 5.31 14.21
C SER A 4 15.51 4.65 15.49
N GLY A 5 14.24 4.27 15.50
CA GLY A 5 13.63 3.57 16.62
C GLY A 5 12.12 3.51 16.50
N THR A 6 11.47 2.83 17.44
CA THR A 6 10.03 2.58 17.43
C THR A 6 9.34 3.13 18.67
N THR A 7 9.97 4.12 19.32
CA THR A 7 9.44 4.68 20.57
C THR A 7 8.15 5.46 20.30
N ASP A 8 7.09 5.05 20.95
CA ASP A 8 5.84 5.81 21.06
C ASP A 8 6.04 6.98 22.03
N ALA A 9 5.70 8.19 21.59
CA ALA A 9 5.85 9.42 22.39
C ALA A 9 5.10 10.58 21.73
N THR A 10 5.28 11.79 22.24
CA THR A 10 4.69 13.01 21.67
C THR A 10 5.74 13.82 20.94
N GLY A 11 5.41 14.25 19.71
CA GLY A 11 6.22 15.16 18.92
C GLY A 11 7.62 14.61 18.61
N THR A 12 8.65 15.40 18.86
CA THR A 12 10.03 15.06 18.55
C THR A 12 10.67 14.00 19.43
N SER A 13 9.99 13.56 20.50
CA SER A 13 10.42 12.46 21.35
C SER A 13 10.07 11.09 20.75
N ALA A 14 9.13 11.03 19.80
CA ALA A 14 8.82 9.82 19.07
C ALA A 14 9.95 9.47 18.09
N LEU A 15 10.22 8.17 17.95
CA LEU A 15 11.21 7.67 16.99
C LEU A 15 10.51 6.83 15.92
N PHE A 16 11.02 6.94 14.70
CA PHE A 16 10.57 6.17 13.52
C PHE A 16 11.73 5.34 12.96
N ASP A 17 11.41 4.20 12.38
CA ASP A 17 12.39 3.34 11.74
C ASP A 17 11.98 3.02 10.29
N TYR A 18 12.68 3.64 9.33
CA TYR A 18 12.36 3.56 7.90
C TYR A 18 10.88 3.86 7.58
N PRO A 19 10.36 5.07 7.87
CA PRO A 19 9.01 5.47 7.44
C PRO A 19 8.94 5.58 5.91
N ILE A 20 7.95 4.92 5.27
CA ILE A 20 7.91 4.75 3.81
C ILE A 20 6.65 5.34 3.18
N GLY A 21 5.48 5.01 3.72
CA GLY A 21 4.19 5.46 3.24
C GLY A 21 3.47 6.27 4.31
N ILE A 22 2.68 7.25 3.87
CA ILE A 22 1.89 8.09 4.78
C ILE A 22 0.54 8.42 4.15
N THR A 23 -0.51 8.41 4.98
CA THR A 23 -1.87 8.85 4.60
C THR A 23 -2.54 9.52 5.79
N THR A 24 -3.70 10.17 5.55
CA THR A 24 -4.46 10.85 6.60
C THR A 24 -5.96 10.62 6.47
N ASP A 25 -6.63 10.44 7.62
CA ASP A 25 -8.09 10.46 7.75
C ASP A 25 -8.64 11.86 8.11
N GLY A 26 -7.78 12.90 8.08
CA GLY A 26 -8.09 14.27 8.47
C GLY A 26 -7.90 14.55 9.97
N THR A 27 -7.83 13.52 10.81
CA THR A 27 -7.61 13.62 12.27
C THR A 27 -6.27 13.03 12.67
N ASN A 28 -5.88 11.96 12.00
CA ASN A 28 -4.65 11.23 12.24
C ASN A 28 -3.84 11.07 10.96
N LEU A 29 -2.52 10.93 11.11
CA LEU A 29 -1.65 10.38 10.08
C LEU A 29 -1.41 8.90 10.39
N TYR A 30 -1.32 8.09 9.35
CA TYR A 30 -0.90 6.69 9.42
C TYR A 30 0.33 6.49 8.57
N VAL A 31 1.36 5.89 9.16
CA VAL A 31 2.69 5.74 8.55
C VAL A 31 3.09 4.28 8.57
N THR A 32 3.46 3.72 7.41
CA THR A 32 4.10 2.41 7.33
C THR A 32 5.59 2.52 7.60
N GLU A 33 6.14 1.58 8.35
CA GLU A 33 7.57 1.48 8.61
C GLU A 33 8.15 0.15 8.12
N GLY A 34 9.40 0.18 7.66
CA GLY A 34 10.10 -0.99 7.13
C GLY A 34 10.31 -2.12 8.15
N ASN A 35 10.14 -1.84 9.43
CA ASN A 35 10.21 -2.81 10.52
C ASN A 35 8.88 -3.50 10.85
N HIS A 36 7.95 -3.56 9.87
CA HIS A 36 6.72 -4.36 9.91
C HIS A 36 5.60 -3.82 10.79
N ILE A 37 5.57 -2.51 11.05
CA ILE A 37 4.52 -1.84 11.84
C ILE A 37 3.86 -0.70 11.07
N ILE A 38 2.70 -0.27 11.58
CA ILE A 38 2.02 0.94 11.13
C ILE A 38 1.86 1.85 12.34
N ARG A 39 2.35 3.08 12.21
CA ARG A 39 2.27 4.12 13.25
C ARG A 39 1.07 5.02 13.01
N LYS A 40 0.48 5.50 14.10
CA LYS A 40 -0.57 6.51 14.10
C LYS A 40 -0.07 7.76 14.81
N ILE A 41 -0.31 8.92 14.21
CA ILE A 41 0.01 10.23 14.77
C ILE A 41 -1.28 11.02 14.88
N VAL A 42 -1.67 11.44 16.08
CA VAL A 42 -2.80 12.34 16.28
C VAL A 42 -2.37 13.75 15.87
N ILE A 43 -2.96 14.33 14.83
CA ILE A 43 -2.50 15.60 14.24
C ILE A 43 -2.54 16.74 15.26
N SER A 44 -3.61 16.82 16.06
CA SER A 44 -3.81 17.94 16.99
C SER A 44 -2.85 17.94 18.20
N SER A 45 -2.37 16.75 18.62
CA SER A 45 -1.54 16.61 19.83
C SER A 45 -0.11 16.17 19.55
N GLY A 46 0.17 15.66 18.35
CA GLY A 46 1.46 15.07 18.01
C GLY A 46 1.75 13.75 18.72
N VAL A 47 0.75 13.12 19.36
CA VAL A 47 0.92 11.82 20.01
C VAL A 47 1.10 10.75 18.94
N VAL A 48 2.18 9.98 19.07
CA VAL A 48 2.52 8.85 18.18
C VAL A 48 2.32 7.55 18.94
N THR A 49 1.64 6.60 18.30
CA THR A 49 1.40 5.25 18.83
C THR A 49 1.62 4.20 17.75
N THR A 50 1.82 2.94 18.15
CA THR A 50 1.96 1.77 17.27
C THR A 50 0.71 0.88 17.39
N PRO A 51 -0.40 1.20 16.70
CA PRO A 51 -1.61 0.42 16.81
C PRO A 51 -1.58 -0.91 16.08
N PHE A 52 -0.71 -1.10 15.07
CA PHE A 52 -0.75 -2.29 14.21
C PHE A 52 0.63 -2.86 13.97
N GLY A 53 0.74 -4.20 14.10
CA GLY A 53 1.98 -4.94 13.94
C GLY A 53 2.84 -5.01 15.20
N VAL A 54 3.97 -5.69 15.10
CA VAL A 54 5.00 -5.76 16.14
C VAL A 54 6.35 -5.51 15.48
N ALA A 55 7.08 -4.52 15.99
CA ALA A 55 8.37 -4.13 15.44
C ALA A 55 9.35 -5.32 15.34
N GLY A 56 9.98 -5.47 14.18
CA GLY A 56 10.91 -6.54 13.90
C GLY A 56 10.29 -7.93 13.73
N THR A 57 8.96 -8.04 13.76
CA THR A 57 8.27 -9.34 13.61
C THR A 57 7.42 -9.35 12.34
N SER A 58 7.96 -9.89 11.26
CA SER A 58 7.24 -10.06 10.01
C SER A 58 6.24 -11.22 10.04
N GLY A 59 5.23 -11.17 9.18
CA GLY A 59 4.25 -12.25 9.03
C GLY A 59 3.06 -11.86 8.17
N THR A 60 2.07 -12.77 8.09
CA THR A 60 0.86 -12.63 7.27
C THR A 60 -0.42 -12.70 8.09
N THR A 61 -0.33 -12.72 9.41
CA THR A 61 -1.47 -13.00 10.30
C THR A 61 -2.52 -11.90 10.21
N ASP A 62 -3.74 -12.28 9.87
CA ASP A 62 -4.95 -11.48 10.02
C ASP A 62 -5.38 -11.52 11.49
N ALA A 63 -5.56 -10.36 12.12
CA ALA A 63 -5.93 -10.23 13.52
C ALA A 63 -6.32 -8.79 13.86
N THR A 64 -6.52 -8.49 15.14
CA THR A 64 -6.82 -7.13 15.60
C THR A 64 -5.56 -6.48 16.18
N GLY A 65 -5.30 -5.24 15.77
CA GLY A 65 -4.28 -4.38 16.36
C GLY A 65 -2.87 -4.97 16.27
N THR A 66 -2.17 -5.03 17.39
CA THR A 66 -0.79 -5.54 17.47
C THR A 66 -0.69 -7.07 17.39
N SER A 67 -1.81 -7.80 17.34
CA SER A 67 -1.79 -9.24 17.04
C SER A 67 -1.64 -9.52 15.55
N ALA A 68 -1.98 -8.57 14.68
CA ALA A 68 -1.73 -8.68 13.24
C ALA A 68 -0.23 -8.66 12.94
N ARG A 69 0.16 -9.25 11.80
CA ARG A 69 1.54 -9.22 11.30
C ARG A 69 1.57 -8.68 9.88
N PHE A 70 2.62 -7.95 9.60
CA PHE A 70 2.92 -7.39 8.28
C PHE A 70 4.32 -7.80 7.85
N ASN A 71 4.61 -7.70 6.56
CA ASN A 71 5.95 -7.93 6.04
C ASN A 71 6.30 -6.88 4.98
N ASP A 72 7.21 -5.98 5.34
CA ASP A 72 7.66 -4.85 4.53
C ASP A 72 6.47 -4.03 3.96
N PRO A 73 5.59 -3.46 4.84
CA PRO A 73 4.49 -2.64 4.40
C PRO A 73 5.04 -1.32 3.82
N LYS A 74 4.69 -1.00 2.56
CA LYS A 74 5.23 0.17 1.86
C LYS A 74 4.19 1.24 1.60
N GLY A 75 3.22 0.96 0.74
CA GLY A 75 2.15 1.89 0.43
C GLY A 75 1.05 1.84 1.46
N ILE A 76 0.43 2.99 1.71
CA ILE A 76 -0.78 3.10 2.55
C ILE A 76 -1.68 4.20 2.00
N THR A 77 -2.98 3.93 1.94
CA THR A 77 -4.04 4.89 1.59
C THR A 77 -5.28 4.67 2.45
N THR A 78 -6.24 5.58 2.40
CA THR A 78 -7.48 5.47 3.18
C THR A 78 -8.69 5.97 2.40
N ASP A 79 -9.86 5.36 2.68
CA ASP A 79 -11.18 5.85 2.28
C ASP A 79 -11.87 6.63 3.43
N GLY A 80 -11.15 6.95 4.51
CA GLY A 80 -11.65 7.60 5.71
C GLY A 80 -12.22 6.63 6.77
N THR A 81 -12.56 5.40 6.39
CA THR A 81 -13.10 4.34 7.27
C THR A 81 -12.10 3.20 7.45
N ASN A 82 -11.39 2.89 6.39
CA ASN A 82 -10.40 1.83 6.34
C ASN A 82 -9.05 2.36 5.86
N LEU A 83 -7.98 1.71 6.30
CA LEU A 83 -6.66 1.83 5.69
C LEU A 83 -6.45 0.63 4.74
N TYR A 84 -5.78 0.89 3.65
CA TYR A 84 -5.32 -0.13 2.70
C TYR A 84 -3.81 -0.07 2.61
N VAL A 85 -3.15 -1.22 2.76
CA VAL A 85 -1.70 -1.33 2.88
C VAL A 85 -1.16 -2.30 1.83
N ALA A 86 -0.20 -1.85 1.05
CA ALA A 86 0.56 -2.71 0.15
C ALA A 86 1.71 -3.35 0.91
N GLU A 87 1.72 -4.68 0.99
CA GLU A 87 2.78 -5.46 1.59
C GLU A 87 3.72 -6.00 0.51
N TYR A 88 4.85 -5.33 0.39
CA TYR A 88 5.87 -5.68 -0.61
C TYR A 88 6.45 -7.08 -0.37
N GLY A 89 6.66 -7.45 0.89
CA GLY A 89 7.24 -8.75 1.27
C GLY A 89 6.25 -9.91 1.20
N ASN A 90 4.95 -9.65 1.39
CA ASN A 90 3.92 -10.69 1.38
C ASN A 90 3.16 -10.80 0.06
N HIS A 91 3.37 -9.86 -0.88
CA HIS A 91 2.64 -9.84 -2.16
C HIS A 91 1.12 -9.72 -1.99
N THR A 92 0.68 -8.99 -0.96
CA THR A 92 -0.74 -8.83 -0.59
C THR A 92 -1.13 -7.37 -0.42
N ILE A 93 -2.43 -7.12 -0.46
CA ILE A 93 -3.05 -5.86 -0.06
C ILE A 93 -3.89 -6.14 1.18
N ARG A 94 -3.57 -5.44 2.29
CA ARG A 94 -4.27 -5.58 3.56
C ARG A 94 -5.27 -4.45 3.74
N LYS A 95 -6.39 -4.76 4.40
CA LYS A 95 -7.40 -3.81 4.84
C LYS A 95 -7.41 -3.76 6.37
N ILE A 96 -7.46 -2.55 6.92
CA ILE A 96 -7.57 -2.30 8.36
C ILE A 96 -8.80 -1.45 8.59
N VAL A 97 -9.75 -1.91 9.37
CA VAL A 97 -10.90 -1.12 9.80
C VAL A 97 -10.44 -0.19 10.92
N ILE A 98 -10.43 1.13 10.69
CA ILE A 98 -9.81 2.11 11.61
C ILE A 98 -10.48 2.05 13.00
N SER A 99 -11.81 1.94 13.06
CA SER A 99 -12.57 1.99 14.31
C SER A 99 -12.39 0.77 15.22
N SER A 100 -12.21 -0.43 14.62
CA SER A 100 -12.09 -1.70 15.36
C SER A 100 -10.68 -2.24 15.44
N GLY A 101 -9.78 -1.74 14.59
CA GLY A 101 -8.42 -2.25 14.45
C GLY A 101 -8.32 -3.63 13.81
N VAL A 102 -9.41 -4.16 13.24
CA VAL A 102 -9.40 -5.47 12.55
C VAL A 102 -8.61 -5.36 11.26
N VAL A 103 -7.62 -6.23 11.10
CA VAL A 103 -6.77 -6.37 9.91
C VAL A 103 -7.13 -7.65 9.17
N THR A 104 -7.37 -7.54 7.88
CA THR A 104 -7.67 -8.68 6.99
C THR A 104 -6.89 -8.57 5.69
N THR A 105 -6.65 -9.69 5.03
CA THR A 105 -6.12 -9.73 3.67
C THR A 105 -7.25 -9.44 2.68
N LEU A 106 -7.21 -8.28 2.02
CA LEU A 106 -8.19 -7.89 1.00
C LEU A 106 -7.96 -8.63 -0.31
N ALA A 107 -6.71 -8.71 -0.75
CA ALA A 107 -6.34 -9.38 -2.00
C ALA A 107 -4.88 -9.81 -2.01
N GLY A 108 -4.57 -10.82 -2.83
CA GLY A 108 -3.24 -11.39 -3.00
C GLY A 108 -3.11 -12.75 -2.34
N SER A 109 -2.57 -13.73 -3.07
CA SER A 109 -2.38 -15.12 -2.59
C SER A 109 -1.18 -15.28 -1.66
N GLY A 110 -0.32 -14.27 -1.56
CA GLY A 110 0.99 -14.39 -0.91
C GLY A 110 2.11 -14.88 -1.83
N SER A 111 1.77 -15.35 -3.02
CA SER A 111 2.75 -15.73 -4.04
C SER A 111 2.98 -14.59 -5.04
N CYS A 112 4.25 -14.45 -5.48
CA CYS A 112 4.59 -13.49 -6.53
C CYS A 112 4.07 -13.98 -7.88
N GLY A 113 3.04 -13.33 -8.42
CA GLY A 113 2.41 -13.70 -9.69
C GLY A 113 1.70 -12.52 -10.35
N THR A 114 0.85 -12.84 -11.33
CA THR A 114 0.16 -11.83 -12.17
C THR A 114 -1.31 -12.12 -12.36
N SER A 115 -1.83 -13.18 -11.77
CA SER A 115 -3.20 -13.63 -11.99
C SER A 115 -4.20 -12.59 -11.50
N ASP A 116 -5.17 -12.28 -12.34
CA ASP A 116 -6.38 -11.58 -11.95
C ASP A 116 -7.27 -12.57 -11.20
N GLY A 117 -8.16 -12.08 -10.34
CA GLY A 117 -9.03 -12.94 -9.53
C GLY A 117 -9.77 -12.17 -8.44
N THR A 118 -10.37 -12.88 -7.49
CA THR A 118 -11.10 -12.27 -6.39
C THR A 118 -10.41 -12.59 -5.07
N GLY A 119 -10.14 -11.54 -4.27
CA GLY A 119 -9.51 -11.70 -2.97
C GLY A 119 -8.16 -12.41 -3.07
N THR A 120 -7.97 -13.46 -2.28
CA THR A 120 -6.73 -14.25 -2.23
C THR A 120 -6.50 -15.16 -3.45
N SER A 121 -7.45 -15.24 -4.40
CA SER A 121 -7.21 -15.92 -5.67
C SER A 121 -6.43 -15.07 -6.68
N ALA A 122 -6.33 -13.77 -6.46
CA ALA A 122 -5.47 -12.89 -7.25
C ALA A 122 -4.00 -12.97 -6.78
N GLU A 123 -3.09 -12.58 -7.67
CA GLU A 123 -1.66 -12.51 -7.35
C GLU A 123 -1.12 -11.11 -7.61
N PHE A 124 -0.18 -10.70 -6.78
CA PHE A 124 0.67 -9.51 -6.95
C PHE A 124 2.13 -9.92 -6.85
N CYS A 125 3.02 -9.06 -7.28
CA CYS A 125 4.44 -9.26 -7.05
C CYS A 125 5.11 -7.96 -6.60
N ARG A 126 5.42 -7.87 -5.32
CA ARG A 126 6.04 -6.69 -4.73
C ARG A 126 5.21 -5.41 -4.98
N PRO A 127 3.92 -5.39 -4.59
CA PRO A 127 3.10 -4.18 -4.69
C PRO A 127 3.74 -3.09 -3.82
N GLU A 128 3.97 -1.90 -4.40
CA GLU A 128 4.76 -0.89 -3.70
C GLU A 128 3.93 0.27 -3.18
N LYS A 129 3.12 0.91 -4.02
CA LYS A 129 2.25 2.02 -3.65
C LYS A 129 0.83 1.78 -4.13
N LEU A 130 -0.11 2.46 -3.49
CA LEU A 130 -1.52 2.40 -3.85
C LEU A 130 -2.22 3.73 -3.56
N THR A 131 -3.32 3.95 -4.27
CA THR A 131 -4.24 5.08 -4.08
C THR A 131 -5.67 4.58 -4.20
N THR A 132 -6.64 5.36 -3.75
CA THR A 132 -8.07 5.01 -3.85
C THR A 132 -8.90 6.19 -4.33
N ASP A 133 -9.98 5.89 -5.06
CA ASP A 133 -11.07 6.81 -5.40
C ASP A 133 -12.29 6.64 -4.48
N GLY A 134 -12.17 5.85 -3.40
CA GLY A 134 -13.23 5.48 -2.48
C GLY A 134 -14.06 4.26 -2.91
N THR A 135 -13.98 3.84 -4.16
CA THR A 135 -14.67 2.65 -4.72
C THR A 135 -13.66 1.56 -5.11
N ASN A 136 -12.55 1.99 -5.66
CA ASN A 136 -11.47 1.12 -6.12
C ASN A 136 -10.16 1.50 -5.45
N ILE A 137 -9.24 0.54 -5.41
CA ILE A 137 -7.84 0.74 -5.09
C ILE A 137 -7.03 0.49 -6.35
N TYR A 138 -6.10 1.39 -6.64
CA TYR A 138 -5.15 1.27 -7.74
C TYR A 138 -3.77 1.01 -7.16
N VAL A 139 -3.10 -0.03 -7.65
CA VAL A 139 -1.86 -0.55 -7.09
C VAL A 139 -0.76 -0.54 -8.14
N SER A 140 0.40 0.00 -7.80
CA SER A 140 1.63 -0.23 -8.56
C SER A 140 2.18 -1.62 -8.20
N ASP A 141 1.94 -2.59 -9.07
CA ASP A 141 2.47 -3.96 -8.97
C ASP A 141 3.86 -4.00 -9.59
N THR A 142 4.82 -3.39 -8.87
CA THR A 142 6.14 -3.00 -9.35
C THR A 142 6.95 -4.19 -9.85
N GLY A 143 6.91 -5.32 -9.15
CA GLY A 143 7.65 -6.52 -9.53
C GLY A 143 7.17 -7.18 -10.82
N ARG A 144 6.03 -6.77 -11.37
CA ARG A 144 5.46 -7.26 -12.64
C ARG A 144 5.13 -6.15 -13.62
N GLN A 145 5.62 -4.94 -13.40
CA GLN A 145 5.50 -3.81 -14.34
C GLN A 145 4.05 -3.52 -14.73
N ARG A 146 3.11 -3.61 -13.77
CA ARG A 146 1.67 -3.49 -13.99
C ARG A 146 1.02 -2.50 -13.04
N ILE A 147 -0.10 -1.96 -13.51
CA ILE A 147 -1.05 -1.22 -12.68
C ILE A 147 -2.28 -2.10 -12.51
N ARG A 148 -2.62 -2.40 -11.23
CA ARG A 148 -3.73 -3.27 -10.90
C ARG A 148 -4.85 -2.45 -10.25
N LYS A 149 -6.11 -2.88 -10.48
CA LYS A 149 -7.30 -2.30 -9.85
C LYS A 149 -7.97 -3.36 -8.98
N ILE A 150 -8.40 -2.96 -7.79
CA ILE A 150 -9.18 -3.77 -6.86
C ILE A 150 -10.50 -3.05 -6.61
N VAL A 151 -11.63 -3.70 -6.87
CA VAL A 151 -12.95 -3.19 -6.47
C VAL A 151 -13.13 -3.47 -4.97
N ILE A 152 -13.23 -2.44 -4.14
CA ILE A 152 -13.21 -2.55 -2.67
C ILE A 152 -14.34 -3.46 -2.16
N SER A 153 -15.55 -3.31 -2.71
CA SER A 153 -16.74 -4.04 -2.24
C SER A 153 -16.73 -5.53 -2.54
N SER A 154 -16.10 -5.94 -3.65
CA SER A 154 -16.10 -7.34 -4.12
C SER A 154 -14.75 -8.04 -3.99
N GLY A 155 -13.65 -7.29 -3.81
CA GLY A 155 -12.30 -7.82 -3.83
C GLY A 155 -11.83 -8.27 -5.21
N VAL A 156 -12.56 -7.95 -6.29
CA VAL A 156 -12.15 -8.31 -7.66
C VAL A 156 -10.93 -7.51 -8.05
N VAL A 157 -9.88 -8.22 -8.47
CA VAL A 157 -8.61 -7.67 -8.95
C VAL A 157 -8.50 -7.86 -10.45
N THR A 158 -8.16 -6.80 -11.16
CA THR A 158 -7.91 -6.82 -12.61
C THR A 158 -6.63 -6.07 -12.95
N THR A 159 -5.96 -6.51 -14.03
CA THR A 159 -4.85 -5.76 -14.63
C THR A 159 -5.42 -4.60 -15.43
N LEU A 160 -5.12 -3.37 -15.01
CA LEU A 160 -5.61 -2.15 -15.66
C LEU A 160 -4.67 -1.73 -16.80
N ALA A 161 -3.36 -1.83 -16.59
CA ALA A 161 -2.35 -1.53 -17.61
C ALA A 161 -1.02 -2.26 -17.34
N GLY A 162 -0.22 -2.38 -18.40
CA GLY A 162 1.10 -3.03 -18.40
C GLY A 162 1.02 -4.49 -18.82
N ASP A 163 1.91 -4.90 -19.72
CA ASP A 163 2.02 -6.29 -20.20
C ASP A 163 2.97 -7.15 -19.35
N GLY A 164 3.70 -6.52 -18.43
CA GLY A 164 4.71 -7.17 -17.59
C GLY A 164 6.13 -7.07 -18.10
N THR A 165 6.35 -6.46 -19.27
CA THR A 165 7.68 -6.21 -19.83
C THR A 165 8.22 -4.89 -19.27
N ALA A 166 9.43 -4.93 -18.69
CA ALA A 166 10.11 -3.73 -18.21
C ALA A 166 10.59 -2.88 -19.39
N ARG A 167 9.82 -1.85 -19.73
CA ARG A 167 10.09 -0.96 -20.86
C ARG A 167 9.22 0.30 -20.78
N HIS A 168 9.67 1.39 -21.40
CA HIS A 168 8.85 2.58 -21.63
C HIS A 168 8.11 2.46 -22.97
N ARG A 169 6.78 2.34 -22.93
CA ARG A 169 5.92 2.37 -24.12
C ARG A 169 4.53 2.88 -23.76
N ASP A 170 4.08 3.90 -24.49
CA ASP A 170 2.70 4.35 -24.41
C ASP A 170 1.75 3.37 -25.11
N GLY A 171 0.54 3.26 -24.58
CA GLY A 171 -0.47 2.37 -25.11
C GLY A 171 -1.72 2.34 -24.23
N THR A 172 -2.75 1.65 -24.70
CA THR A 172 -4.01 1.49 -23.96
C THR A 172 -4.00 0.14 -23.23
N GLY A 173 -4.34 0.16 -21.94
CA GLY A 173 -4.43 -1.05 -21.11
C GLY A 173 -3.13 -1.86 -21.11
N THR A 174 -3.22 -3.16 -21.37
CA THR A 174 -2.06 -4.06 -21.40
C THR A 174 -1.13 -3.87 -22.62
N ASN A 175 -1.43 -2.97 -23.55
CA ASN A 175 -0.47 -2.60 -24.60
C ASN A 175 0.54 -1.55 -24.14
N ALA A 176 0.29 -0.87 -23.00
CA ALA A 176 1.29 -0.02 -22.37
C ALA A 176 2.38 -0.87 -21.70
N GLN A 177 3.57 -0.31 -21.58
CA GLN A 177 4.69 -0.93 -20.84
C GLN A 177 5.25 0.09 -19.84
N PHE A 178 5.62 -0.38 -18.68
CA PHE A 178 6.23 0.38 -17.61
C PHE A 178 7.58 -0.22 -17.24
N ASP A 179 8.43 0.57 -16.60
CA ASP A 179 9.66 0.07 -15.99
C ASP A 179 9.78 0.56 -14.55
N SER A 180 9.53 -0.34 -13.62
CA SER A 180 9.49 -0.06 -12.18
C SER A 180 8.47 1.04 -11.83
N PRO A 181 7.17 0.88 -12.17
CA PRO A 181 6.14 1.83 -11.73
C PRO A 181 6.04 1.79 -10.21
N ARG A 182 6.23 2.94 -9.54
CA ARG A 182 6.24 3.01 -8.07
C ARG A 182 5.13 3.88 -7.52
N GLY A 183 5.28 5.20 -7.59
CA GLY A 183 4.27 6.13 -7.09
C GLY A 183 3.01 6.09 -7.94
N ILE A 184 1.85 6.14 -7.29
CA ILE A 184 0.56 6.23 -7.94
C ILE A 184 -0.35 7.14 -7.14
N THR A 185 -1.08 8.01 -7.83
CA THR A 185 -2.11 8.88 -7.25
C THR A 185 -3.24 9.11 -8.23
N THR A 186 -4.37 9.61 -7.74
CA THR A 186 -5.54 9.95 -8.57
C THR A 186 -6.04 11.36 -8.26
N ASP A 187 -6.59 12.03 -9.27
CA ASP A 187 -7.37 13.26 -9.14
C ASP A 187 -8.88 12.99 -9.09
N GLY A 188 -9.29 11.72 -9.00
CA GLY A 188 -10.67 11.25 -9.06
C GLY A 188 -11.14 10.89 -10.47
N THR A 189 -10.41 11.30 -11.52
CA THR A 189 -10.74 11.00 -12.92
C THR A 189 -9.59 10.24 -13.59
N ASN A 190 -8.38 10.65 -13.34
CA ASN A 190 -7.17 10.09 -13.93
C ASN A 190 -6.28 9.48 -12.87
N LEU A 191 -5.43 8.56 -13.30
CA LEU A 191 -4.31 8.05 -12.52
C LEU A 191 -3.00 8.66 -13.03
N TYR A 192 -2.12 8.99 -12.10
CA TYR A 192 -0.76 9.46 -12.39
C TYR A 192 0.23 8.51 -11.74
N ILE A 193 1.17 8.00 -12.53
CA ILE A 193 2.12 6.98 -12.12
C ILE A 193 3.55 7.49 -12.34
N SER A 194 4.40 7.39 -11.32
CA SER A 194 5.83 7.55 -11.51
C SER A 194 6.42 6.24 -12.06
N ASP A 195 6.79 6.26 -13.33
CA ASP A 195 7.44 5.16 -14.04
C ASP A 195 8.96 5.34 -13.87
N THR A 196 9.46 4.79 -12.74
CA THR A 196 10.72 5.25 -12.13
C THR A 196 11.93 4.99 -13.00
N SER A 197 12.11 3.77 -13.52
CA SER A 197 13.25 3.43 -14.36
C SER A 197 13.11 3.99 -15.78
N SER A 198 11.91 4.39 -16.17
CA SER A 198 11.65 5.13 -17.42
C SER A 198 11.86 6.64 -17.27
N HIS A 199 12.14 7.15 -16.07
CA HIS A 199 12.27 8.58 -15.77
C HIS A 199 11.07 9.42 -16.24
N ALA A 200 9.85 8.87 -16.11
CA ALA A 200 8.63 9.45 -16.66
C ALA A 200 7.49 9.52 -15.65
N ILE A 201 6.60 10.50 -15.84
CA ILE A 201 5.27 10.51 -15.22
C ILE A 201 4.26 10.09 -16.28
N ARG A 202 3.51 9.05 -15.98
CA ARG A 202 2.50 8.51 -16.90
C ARG A 202 1.11 8.88 -16.42
N LYS A 203 0.23 9.28 -17.36
CA LYS A 203 -1.19 9.53 -17.12
C LYS A 203 -2.01 8.40 -17.73
N MET A 204 -3.04 7.96 -17.01
CA MET A 204 -4.05 7.03 -17.48
C MET A 204 -5.43 7.66 -17.26
N GLU A 205 -6.29 7.60 -18.28
CA GLU A 205 -7.68 8.07 -18.30
C GLU A 205 -8.65 6.90 -18.07
#